data_4631a23698f5d68d0e3825bc28932eee
#
_entry.id   4631a23698f5d68d0e3825bc28932eee
#
_cell.length_a   1.000
_cell.length_b   1.000
_cell.length_c   1.000
_cell.angle_alpha   90.00
_cell.angle_beta   90.00
_cell.angle_gamma   90.00
#
_symmetry.space_group_name_H-M   'P 1'
#
loop_
_entity.id
_entity.type
_entity.pdbx_description
1 polymer ?
#
loop_
_entity_poly.entity_id
_entity_poly.type
_entity_poly.pdbx_seq_one_letter_code
_entity_poly.pdbx_strand_id
1 'polypeptide(L)'
;MTIPVDPDSSRISEQSALAGRTLRVQGEAGIEAKEIPPVRPRAHARRKSAQREALSWVITIGLAVLVTLGVKQFLFQPYSIPSESMESTLLVGDRVVVARLSKDPSRGDVVVFERPPNDPKSKPDDPNVLIKRVIAIGGDTVEIKGGKVFINGAETKEGYVRSGAITTDLPLATIAEDELFVMGDNREHSLDGRIFGPIKKSSLVGRAIARIWPLDRLGTL
;
A
#
# COMPACT_ATOMS: atom_id res chain seq x y z
N MET A 1 15.84 56.42 -3.84
CA MET A 1 14.87 57.16 -4.66
C MET A 1 13.51 56.84 -4.12
N THR A 2 13.20 57.57 -3.18
CA THR A 2 12.05 58.39 -2.73
C THR A 2 10.68 57.79 -2.93
N ILE A 3 10.06 57.48 -1.81
CA ILE A 3 8.64 57.30 -1.56
C ILE A 3 7.92 58.64 -1.70
N PRO A 4 6.67 58.73 -2.04
CA PRO A 4 5.78 59.61 -1.36
C PRO A 4 4.60 58.92 -0.65
N VAL A 5 4.49 59.29 0.56
CA VAL A 5 3.33 59.30 1.46
C VAL A 5 2.33 60.30 0.95
N ASP A 6 1.04 59.99 0.99
CA ASP A 6 -0.04 60.97 0.91
C ASP A 6 -1.04 60.77 2.06
N PRO A 7 -1.38 61.86 2.77
CA PRO A 7 -2.27 61.83 3.89
C PRO A 7 -3.64 62.36 3.51
N ASP A 8 -4.73 61.77 3.95
CA ASP A 8 -5.94 62.51 4.30
C ASP A 8 -6.80 61.73 5.29
N SER A 9 -6.57 62.03 6.52
CA SER A 9 -7.48 61.79 7.63
C SER A 9 -8.07 63.15 8.01
N SER A 10 -9.31 63.38 7.75
CA SER A 10 -10.15 64.28 8.50
C SER A 10 -11.37 64.71 7.67
N ARG A 11 -12.48 64.36 8.18
CA ARG A 11 -13.82 64.92 8.10
C ARG A 11 -14.81 63.79 8.16
N ILE A 12 -15.66 63.57 9.12
CA ILE A 12 -16.68 64.55 9.50
C ILE A 12 -17.27 64.17 10.86
N SER A 13 -17.12 65.02 11.79
CA SER A 13 -18.05 65.18 12.88
C SER A 13 -19.10 66.20 12.41
N GLU A 14 -20.25 66.14 13.03
CA GLU A 14 -21.38 67.07 12.95
C GLU A 14 -22.47 66.82 11.89
N GLN A 15 -23.54 66.25 12.38
CA GLN A 15 -24.80 66.93 12.38
C GLN A 15 -25.80 66.27 13.34
N SER A 16 -25.80 66.88 14.52
CA SER A 16 -26.88 66.78 15.50
C SER A 16 -27.92 67.87 15.16
N ALA A 17 -29.14 67.59 15.50
CA ALA A 17 -30.25 68.47 15.71
C ALA A 17 -31.11 68.87 14.51
N LEU A 18 -32.35 68.65 14.71
CA LEU A 18 -33.61 69.34 14.44
C LEU A 18 -34.64 68.31 13.92
N ALA A 19 -35.78 68.18 14.39
CA ALA A 19 -36.76 68.98 15.09
C ALA A 19 -37.94 68.04 15.41
N GLY A 20 -38.46 68.22 16.59
CA GLY A 20 -39.74 67.64 16.99
C GLY A 20 -40.87 68.16 16.14
N ARG A 21 -41.72 67.27 15.74
CA ARG A 21 -43.07 67.66 15.30
C ARG A 21 -44.09 66.71 15.88
N THR A 22 -44.66 67.13 16.97
CA THR A 22 -45.85 66.59 17.59
C THR A 22 -47.01 66.71 16.62
N LEU A 23 -47.49 65.61 16.09
CA LEU A 23 -48.84 65.53 15.53
C LEU A 23 -49.74 64.84 16.50
N ARG A 24 -50.58 65.62 17.19
CA ARG A 24 -51.66 65.12 18.00
C ARG A 24 -52.78 64.72 17.06
N VAL A 25 -53.05 63.43 16.92
CA VAL A 25 -54.32 62.98 16.33
C VAL A 25 -55.15 62.38 17.45
N GLN A 26 -56.22 63.07 17.78
CA GLN A 26 -57.31 62.50 18.55
C GLN A 26 -58.12 61.62 17.64
N GLY A 27 -58.40 60.40 18.12
CA GLY A 27 -59.29 59.49 17.47
C GLY A 27 -59.37 58.22 18.35
N GLU A 28 -60.39 58.21 19.21
CA GLU A 28 -60.83 57.07 20.01
C GLU A 28 -61.29 55.97 19.07
N ALA A 29 -60.63 54.82 19.17
CA ALA A 29 -61.26 53.54 18.93
C ALA A 29 -60.36 52.46 19.62
N GLY A 30 -60.91 51.83 20.67
CA GLY A 30 -60.28 50.80 21.43
C GLY A 30 -59.87 49.61 20.52
N ILE A 31 -58.56 49.53 20.29
CA ILE A 31 -57.97 48.31 19.71
C ILE A 31 -57.34 47.54 20.89
N GLU A 32 -58.05 46.54 21.32
CA GLU A 32 -57.59 45.56 22.28
C GLU A 32 -56.29 44.95 21.74
N ALA A 33 -55.16 45.27 22.40
CA ALA A 33 -53.87 44.73 22.03
C ALA A 33 -53.87 43.24 22.35
N LYS A 34 -54.11 42.42 21.31
CA LYS A 34 -53.97 40.98 21.38
C LYS A 34 -52.51 40.67 21.61
N GLU A 35 -52.16 40.27 22.84
CA GLU A 35 -50.82 39.81 23.19
C GLU A 35 -50.44 38.64 22.29
N ILE A 36 -49.40 38.86 21.45
CA ILE A 36 -48.80 37.80 20.65
C ILE A 36 -47.97 36.95 21.60
N PRO A 37 -48.35 35.65 21.80
CA PRO A 37 -47.58 34.81 22.70
C PRO A 37 -46.12 34.64 22.19
N PRO A 38 -45.16 34.60 23.11
CA PRO A 38 -43.76 34.48 22.72
C PRO A 38 -43.54 33.19 21.94
N VAL A 39 -43.01 33.29 20.74
CA VAL A 39 -42.63 32.15 19.91
C VAL A 39 -41.49 31.40 20.63
N ARG A 40 -41.81 30.30 21.26
CA ARG A 40 -40.79 29.45 21.89
C ARG A 40 -39.92 28.80 20.81
N PRO A 41 -38.59 28.97 20.85
CA PRO A 41 -37.74 28.39 19.87
C PRO A 41 -37.82 26.84 19.92
N ARG A 42 -38.09 26.23 18.77
CA ARG A 42 -38.16 24.76 18.61
C ARG A 42 -36.75 24.16 18.77
N ALA A 43 -36.27 24.00 20.03
CA ALA A 43 -34.94 23.45 20.34
C ALA A 43 -34.82 21.94 20.01
N HIS A 44 -35.96 21.23 19.83
CA HIS A 44 -35.91 19.79 19.61
C HIS A 44 -35.61 19.33 18.16
N ALA A 45 -35.79 20.18 17.16
CA ALA A 45 -35.51 19.81 15.77
C ALA A 45 -34.01 19.78 15.46
N ARG A 46 -33.21 20.66 16.10
CA ARG A 46 -31.77 20.79 15.87
C ARG A 46 -30.96 19.61 16.45
N ARG A 47 -31.43 18.99 17.53
CA ARG A 47 -30.76 17.83 18.16
C ARG A 47 -30.90 16.55 17.33
N LYS A 48 -32.03 16.35 16.66
CA LYS A 48 -32.27 15.16 15.82
C LYS A 48 -31.46 15.21 14.50
N SER A 49 -31.20 16.40 13.95
CA SER A 49 -30.37 16.54 12.77
C SER A 49 -28.89 16.26 13.08
N ALA A 50 -28.35 16.80 14.17
CA ALA A 50 -26.98 16.56 14.59
C ALA A 50 -26.68 15.08 14.91
N GLN A 51 -27.64 14.38 15.51
CA GLN A 51 -27.50 12.93 15.76
C GLN A 51 -27.51 12.11 14.46
N ARG A 52 -28.33 12.46 13.49
CA ARG A 52 -28.34 11.79 12.17
C ARG A 52 -27.07 12.07 11.37
N GLU A 53 -26.58 13.29 11.42
CA GLU A 53 -25.30 13.65 10.80
C GLU A 53 -24.13 12.91 11.47
N ALA A 54 -24.07 12.89 12.79
CA ALA A 54 -23.06 12.13 13.52
C ALA A 54 -23.11 10.62 13.19
N LEU A 55 -24.30 10.03 13.14
CA LEU A 55 -24.49 8.64 12.77
C LEU A 55 -24.04 8.38 11.33
N SER A 56 -24.37 9.27 10.39
CA SER A 56 -23.93 9.18 9.00
C SER A 56 -22.40 9.19 8.90
N TRP A 57 -21.72 10.07 9.62
CA TRP A 57 -20.24 10.10 9.67
C TRP A 57 -19.65 8.82 10.25
N VAL A 58 -20.23 8.30 11.34
CA VAL A 58 -19.78 7.03 11.94
C VAL A 58 -19.93 5.88 10.96
N ILE A 59 -21.05 5.78 10.25
CA ILE A 59 -21.28 4.75 9.23
C ILE A 59 -20.29 4.91 8.08
N THR A 60 -20.09 6.13 7.58
CA THR A 60 -19.16 6.40 6.47
C THR A 60 -17.72 6.04 6.83
N ILE A 61 -17.26 6.46 8.01
CA ILE A 61 -15.92 6.13 8.51
C ILE A 61 -15.80 4.62 8.73
N GLY A 62 -16.80 3.99 9.35
CA GLY A 62 -16.83 2.54 9.56
C GLY A 62 -16.75 1.76 8.25
N LEU A 63 -17.51 2.18 7.23
CA LEU A 63 -17.47 1.58 5.89
C LEU A 63 -16.12 1.79 5.22
N ALA A 64 -15.56 3.00 5.29
CA ALA A 64 -14.25 3.31 4.73
C ALA A 64 -13.14 2.47 5.37
N VAL A 65 -13.17 2.29 6.69
CA VAL A 65 -12.25 1.42 7.42
C VAL A 65 -12.42 -0.03 6.99
N LEU A 66 -13.65 -0.52 6.90
CA LEU A 66 -13.95 -1.90 6.52
C LEU A 66 -13.49 -2.19 5.08
N VAL A 67 -13.75 -1.28 4.14
CA VAL A 67 -13.26 -1.38 2.75
C VAL A 67 -11.72 -1.36 2.73
N THR A 68 -11.09 -0.47 3.49
CA THR A 68 -9.62 -0.37 3.55
C THR A 68 -8.99 -1.65 4.10
N LEU A 69 -9.55 -2.21 5.17
CA LEU A 69 -9.09 -3.48 5.75
C LEU A 69 -9.31 -4.65 4.78
N GLY A 70 -10.45 -4.69 4.12
CA GLY A 70 -10.75 -5.70 3.09
C GLY A 70 -9.76 -5.64 1.94
N VAL A 71 -9.54 -4.44 1.39
CA VAL A 71 -8.56 -4.23 0.30
C VAL A 71 -7.15 -4.64 0.75
N LYS A 72 -6.70 -4.24 1.95
CA LYS A 72 -5.40 -4.66 2.49
C LYS A 72 -5.27 -6.17 2.61
N GLN A 73 -6.30 -6.86 3.08
CA GLN A 73 -6.32 -8.32 3.22
C GLN A 73 -6.15 -9.05 1.88
N PHE A 74 -6.70 -8.49 0.78
CA PHE A 74 -6.57 -9.05 -0.56
C PHE A 74 -5.23 -8.71 -1.22
N LEU A 75 -4.66 -7.55 -0.94
CA LEU A 75 -3.43 -7.06 -1.59
C LEU A 75 -2.15 -7.56 -0.94
N PHE A 76 -2.16 -7.74 0.39
CA PHE A 76 -0.98 -8.08 1.17
C PHE A 76 -1.24 -9.32 2.03
N GLN A 77 -0.46 -10.36 1.80
CA GLN A 77 -0.59 -11.61 2.53
C GLN A 77 0.70 -11.96 3.25
N PRO A 78 0.65 -12.25 4.57
CA PRO A 78 1.82 -12.74 5.29
C PRO A 78 2.09 -14.21 4.96
N TYR A 79 3.37 -14.55 4.77
CA TYR A 79 3.87 -15.91 4.61
C TYR A 79 4.97 -16.18 5.62
N SER A 80 4.99 -17.38 6.20
CA SER A 80 6.11 -17.88 7.00
C SER A 80 7.12 -18.61 6.11
N ILE A 81 8.40 -18.49 6.43
CA ILE A 81 9.49 -19.16 5.73
C ILE A 81 9.75 -20.50 6.40
N PRO A 82 9.41 -21.64 5.76
CA PRO A 82 9.54 -22.95 6.37
C PRO A 82 10.89 -23.63 6.08
N SER A 83 11.70 -23.12 5.15
CA SER A 83 12.93 -23.77 4.68
C SER A 83 14.10 -22.80 4.57
N GLU A 84 15.30 -23.36 4.56
CA GLU A 84 16.58 -22.66 4.49
C GLU A 84 16.97 -22.18 3.08
N SER A 85 16.16 -22.44 2.05
CA SER A 85 16.52 -22.19 0.64
C SER A 85 16.79 -20.72 0.30
N MET A 86 16.37 -19.79 1.14
CA MET A 86 16.60 -18.34 1.01
C MET A 86 17.53 -17.80 2.11
N GLU A 87 18.27 -18.67 2.80
CA GLU A 87 19.25 -18.26 3.80
C GLU A 87 20.31 -17.34 3.20
N SER A 88 20.78 -16.43 4.00
CA SER A 88 21.41 -15.13 3.81
C SER A 88 20.37 -13.99 3.80
N THR A 89 19.25 -14.11 3.07
CA THR A 89 18.21 -13.08 3.02
C THR A 89 17.08 -13.40 4.00
N LEU A 90 16.55 -14.61 3.99
CA LEU A 90 15.42 -15.05 4.84
C LEU A 90 15.81 -16.31 5.60
N LEU A 91 15.58 -16.32 6.89
CA LEU A 91 15.80 -17.49 7.76
C LEU A 91 14.49 -18.24 8.02
N VAL A 92 14.63 -19.51 8.40
CA VAL A 92 13.49 -20.31 8.85
C VAL A 92 12.81 -19.62 10.03
N GLY A 93 11.47 -19.49 9.95
CA GLY A 93 10.65 -18.79 10.94
C GLY A 93 10.43 -17.29 10.67
N ASP A 94 11.16 -16.69 9.73
CA ASP A 94 10.85 -15.34 9.27
C ASP A 94 9.41 -15.26 8.71
N ARG A 95 8.79 -14.07 8.83
CA ARG A 95 7.51 -13.77 8.15
C ARG A 95 7.69 -12.61 7.21
N VAL A 96 7.20 -12.80 5.99
CA VAL A 96 7.28 -11.80 4.91
C VAL A 96 5.89 -11.39 4.48
N VAL A 97 5.76 -10.15 4.02
CA VAL A 97 4.55 -9.66 3.37
C VAL A 97 4.71 -9.78 1.87
N VAL A 98 3.73 -10.40 1.23
CA VAL A 98 3.68 -10.61 -0.22
C VAL A 98 2.61 -9.72 -0.83
N ALA A 99 3.02 -8.90 -1.81
CA ALA A 99 2.13 -8.06 -2.62
C ALA A 99 1.60 -8.86 -3.81
N ARG A 100 0.33 -9.22 -3.79
CA ARG A 100 -0.31 -10.11 -4.78
C ARG A 100 -0.55 -9.48 -6.14
N LEU A 101 -0.65 -8.16 -6.23
CA LEU A 101 -0.86 -7.44 -7.49
C LEU A 101 0.42 -7.31 -8.34
N SER A 102 1.60 -7.52 -7.76
CA SER A 102 2.87 -7.42 -8.47
C SER A 102 3.15 -8.73 -9.20
N LYS A 103 2.62 -8.86 -10.42
CA LYS A 103 2.80 -10.06 -11.27
C LYS A 103 3.83 -9.89 -12.39
N ASP A 104 4.52 -8.76 -12.43
CA ASP A 104 5.62 -8.50 -13.35
C ASP A 104 6.88 -8.10 -12.56
N PRO A 105 7.55 -9.11 -11.96
CA PRO A 105 8.73 -8.88 -11.16
C PRO A 105 9.95 -8.58 -12.04
N SER A 106 10.88 -7.82 -11.46
CA SER A 106 12.19 -7.54 -12.04
C SER A 106 13.23 -8.55 -11.55
N ARG A 107 14.38 -8.59 -12.22
CA ARG A 107 15.55 -9.35 -11.74
C ARG A 107 15.95 -8.86 -10.34
N GLY A 108 16.23 -9.81 -9.44
CA GLY A 108 16.55 -9.53 -8.04
C GLY A 108 15.33 -9.55 -7.10
N ASP A 109 14.10 -9.43 -7.60
CA ASP A 109 12.90 -9.50 -6.77
C ASP A 109 12.74 -10.90 -6.14
N VAL A 110 12.27 -10.94 -4.90
CA VAL A 110 11.91 -12.18 -4.22
C VAL A 110 10.43 -12.44 -4.46
N VAL A 111 10.11 -13.61 -5.02
CA VAL A 111 8.74 -13.96 -5.43
C VAL A 111 8.24 -15.22 -4.73
N VAL A 112 6.93 -15.24 -4.49
CA VAL A 112 6.19 -16.43 -4.05
C VAL A 112 5.36 -16.91 -5.24
N PHE A 113 5.43 -18.20 -5.51
CA PHE A 113 4.76 -18.83 -6.66
C PHE A 113 4.28 -20.25 -6.31
N GLU A 114 3.31 -20.73 -7.06
CA GLU A 114 2.83 -22.10 -6.94
C GLU A 114 3.91 -23.08 -7.34
N ARG A 115 4.06 -24.16 -6.57
CA ARG A 115 5.04 -25.20 -6.84
C ARG A 115 4.82 -25.77 -8.24
N PRO A 116 5.87 -25.85 -9.08
CA PRO A 116 5.76 -26.47 -10.39
C PRO A 116 5.34 -27.94 -10.29
N PRO A 117 4.43 -28.41 -11.15
CA PRO A 117 3.97 -29.81 -11.12
C PRO A 117 5.07 -30.81 -11.49
N ASN A 118 6.12 -30.35 -12.16
CA ASN A 118 7.30 -31.12 -12.52
C ASN A 118 8.44 -31.05 -11.50
N ASP A 119 8.20 -30.56 -10.28
CA ASP A 119 9.19 -30.59 -9.22
C ASP A 119 9.45 -32.05 -8.82
N PRO A 120 10.63 -32.64 -9.15
CA PRO A 120 10.90 -34.06 -8.98
C PRO A 120 11.08 -34.48 -7.51
N LYS A 121 11.18 -33.51 -6.62
CA LYS A 121 11.37 -33.75 -5.18
C LYS A 121 10.16 -33.34 -4.35
N SER A 122 9.03 -33.00 -5.00
CA SER A 122 7.78 -32.67 -4.31
C SER A 122 7.24 -33.90 -3.58
N LYS A 123 6.86 -33.69 -2.31
CA LYS A 123 6.18 -34.71 -1.48
C LYS A 123 4.73 -34.24 -1.25
N PRO A 124 3.82 -35.19 -0.94
CA PRO A 124 2.41 -34.85 -0.70
C PRO A 124 2.17 -33.79 0.39
N ASP A 125 3.03 -33.74 1.41
CA ASP A 125 2.93 -32.84 2.55
C ASP A 125 3.75 -31.53 2.38
N ASP A 126 4.44 -31.37 1.23
CA ASP A 126 5.22 -30.16 0.98
C ASP A 126 4.31 -28.94 0.75
N PRO A 127 4.76 -27.72 1.11
CA PRO A 127 4.03 -26.51 0.82
C PRO A 127 3.70 -26.36 -0.66
N ASN A 128 2.45 -26.00 -0.98
CA ASN A 128 2.02 -25.78 -2.36
C ASN A 128 2.66 -24.52 -3.00
N VAL A 129 3.35 -23.70 -2.22
CA VAL A 129 4.00 -22.46 -2.68
C VAL A 129 5.47 -22.47 -2.30
N LEU A 130 6.28 -21.91 -3.18
CA LEU A 130 7.72 -21.73 -3.00
C LEU A 130 8.06 -20.23 -2.98
N ILE A 131 9.17 -19.90 -2.33
CA ILE A 131 9.75 -18.57 -2.34
C ILE A 131 11.17 -18.65 -2.90
N LYS A 132 11.47 -17.83 -3.93
CA LYS A 132 12.77 -17.77 -4.61
C LYS A 132 13.04 -16.36 -5.12
N ARG A 133 14.27 -16.11 -5.55
CA ARG A 133 14.67 -14.87 -6.19
C ARG A 133 14.62 -15.00 -7.71
N VAL A 134 14.11 -13.98 -8.38
CA VAL A 134 14.14 -13.86 -9.84
C VAL A 134 15.56 -13.56 -10.30
N ILE A 135 16.12 -14.44 -11.10
CA ILE A 135 17.46 -14.30 -11.66
C ILE A 135 17.39 -13.78 -13.09
N ALA A 136 16.48 -14.35 -13.90
CA ALA A 136 16.25 -13.92 -15.26
C ALA A 136 14.75 -13.82 -15.55
N ILE A 137 14.38 -12.93 -16.47
CA ILE A 137 13.01 -12.67 -16.91
C ILE A 137 12.83 -13.07 -18.39
N GLY A 138 11.60 -13.04 -18.89
CA GLY A 138 11.31 -13.32 -20.30
C GLY A 138 12.18 -12.54 -21.26
N GLY A 139 12.70 -13.20 -22.29
CA GLY A 139 13.65 -12.66 -23.27
C GLY A 139 15.12 -12.73 -22.85
N ASP A 140 15.44 -13.01 -21.58
CA ASP A 140 16.82 -13.15 -21.14
C ASP A 140 17.44 -14.50 -21.55
N THR A 141 18.77 -14.51 -21.67
CA THR A 141 19.55 -15.73 -21.61
C THR A 141 20.19 -15.88 -20.22
N VAL A 142 20.20 -17.11 -19.69
CA VAL A 142 20.87 -17.46 -18.44
C VAL A 142 21.87 -18.59 -18.67
N GLU A 143 23.06 -18.47 -18.10
CA GLU A 143 24.09 -19.49 -18.07
C GLU A 143 24.72 -19.51 -16.67
N ILE A 144 25.06 -20.69 -16.16
CA ILE A 144 25.84 -20.82 -14.92
C ILE A 144 27.09 -21.62 -15.27
N LYS A 145 28.26 -21.01 -15.09
CA LYS A 145 29.53 -21.61 -15.44
C LYS A 145 30.57 -21.31 -14.37
N GLY A 146 31.22 -22.36 -13.88
CA GLY A 146 32.21 -22.23 -12.82
C GLY A 146 31.66 -21.60 -11.55
N GLY A 147 30.38 -21.86 -11.23
CA GLY A 147 29.69 -21.30 -10.07
C GLY A 147 29.22 -19.85 -10.21
N LYS A 148 29.43 -19.21 -11.36
CA LYS A 148 29.04 -17.82 -11.65
C LYS A 148 27.82 -17.78 -12.56
N VAL A 149 26.91 -16.85 -12.28
CA VAL A 149 25.70 -16.63 -13.07
C VAL A 149 25.93 -15.54 -14.11
N PHE A 150 25.59 -15.83 -15.36
CA PHE A 150 25.66 -14.91 -16.49
C PHE A 150 24.25 -14.67 -17.03
N ILE A 151 23.88 -13.41 -17.16
CA ILE A 151 22.63 -12.97 -17.78
C ILE A 151 22.96 -12.16 -19.02
N ASN A 152 22.43 -12.58 -20.16
CA ASN A 152 22.72 -11.96 -21.46
C ASN A 152 24.23 -11.86 -21.73
N GLY A 153 24.99 -12.88 -21.32
CA GLY A 153 26.44 -12.96 -21.48
C GLY A 153 27.27 -12.14 -20.46
N ALA A 154 26.63 -11.40 -19.56
CA ALA A 154 27.33 -10.61 -18.53
C ALA A 154 27.27 -11.29 -17.16
N GLU A 155 28.41 -11.37 -16.46
CA GLU A 155 28.47 -11.89 -15.08
C GLU A 155 27.64 -11.02 -14.15
N THR A 156 26.76 -11.65 -13.36
CA THR A 156 25.86 -10.99 -12.42
C THR A 156 26.50 -10.92 -11.04
N LYS A 157 26.45 -9.73 -10.39
CA LYS A 157 26.88 -9.58 -9.01
C LYS A 157 25.76 -9.99 -8.05
N GLU A 158 25.99 -11.04 -7.28
CA GLU A 158 24.98 -11.66 -6.41
C GLU A 158 25.33 -11.47 -4.92
N GLY A 159 25.31 -10.22 -4.45
CA GLY A 159 25.64 -9.86 -3.06
C GLY A 159 24.75 -10.50 -1.98
N TYR A 160 23.64 -11.11 -2.38
CA TYR A 160 22.72 -11.84 -1.52
C TYR A 160 23.12 -13.32 -1.34
N VAL A 161 24.05 -13.83 -2.12
CA VAL A 161 24.58 -15.20 -2.01
C VAL A 161 25.75 -15.20 -1.04
N ARG A 162 25.81 -16.22 -0.17
CA ARG A 162 26.91 -16.38 0.76
C ARG A 162 28.24 -16.55 -0.01
N SER A 163 29.28 -15.87 0.44
CA SER A 163 30.62 -16.00 -0.14
C SER A 163 31.09 -17.46 -0.09
N GLY A 164 31.61 -17.96 -1.20
CA GLY A 164 32.09 -19.33 -1.34
C GLY A 164 30.99 -20.38 -1.55
N ALA A 165 29.71 -19.98 -1.70
CA ALA A 165 28.65 -20.91 -2.02
C ALA A 165 28.85 -21.57 -3.39
N ILE A 166 28.61 -22.90 -3.45
CA ILE A 166 28.72 -23.67 -4.68
C ILE A 166 27.40 -23.57 -5.45
N THR A 167 27.49 -23.07 -6.68
CA THR A 167 26.34 -23.02 -7.60
C THR A 167 26.58 -24.07 -8.73
N THR A 168 25.62 -24.96 -8.91
CA THR A 168 25.71 -25.97 -9.98
C THR A 168 25.63 -25.32 -11.35
N ASP A 169 26.50 -25.73 -12.26
CA ASP A 169 26.52 -25.24 -13.63
C ASP A 169 25.22 -25.54 -14.37
N LEU A 170 24.80 -24.60 -15.21
CA LEU A 170 23.63 -24.68 -16.07
C LEU A 170 24.04 -24.24 -17.47
N PRO A 171 23.79 -25.04 -18.52
CA PRO A 171 24.06 -24.62 -19.90
C PRO A 171 23.19 -23.41 -20.26
N LEU A 172 23.69 -22.67 -21.28
CA LEU A 172 22.99 -21.50 -21.79
C LEU A 172 21.53 -21.84 -22.15
N ALA A 173 20.60 -21.12 -21.59
CA ALA A 173 19.17 -21.25 -21.84
C ALA A 173 18.54 -19.89 -22.07
N THR A 174 17.55 -19.80 -22.96
CA THR A 174 16.73 -18.61 -23.20
C THR A 174 15.43 -18.76 -22.45
N ILE A 175 15.03 -17.72 -21.70
CA ILE A 175 13.80 -17.69 -20.92
C ILE A 175 12.66 -17.19 -21.81
N ALA A 176 11.57 -17.95 -21.89
CA ALA A 176 10.40 -17.54 -22.68
C ALA A 176 9.74 -16.28 -22.09
N GLU A 177 9.07 -15.49 -22.92
CA GLU A 177 8.49 -14.17 -22.55
C GLU A 177 7.53 -14.25 -21.36
N ASP A 178 6.82 -15.35 -21.21
CA ASP A 178 5.86 -15.60 -20.12
C ASP A 178 6.47 -16.37 -18.93
N GLU A 179 7.79 -16.51 -18.88
CA GLU A 179 8.51 -17.28 -17.88
C GLU A 179 9.48 -16.43 -17.06
N LEU A 180 9.90 -17.00 -15.95
CA LEU A 180 10.91 -16.46 -15.04
C LEU A 180 11.86 -17.59 -14.65
N PHE A 181 13.16 -17.29 -14.62
CA PHE A 181 14.13 -18.19 -14.02
C PHE A 181 14.43 -17.76 -12.59
N VAL A 182 14.19 -18.64 -11.63
CA VAL A 182 14.27 -18.35 -10.21
C VAL A 182 15.28 -19.26 -9.50
N MET A 183 16.01 -18.72 -8.53
CA MET A 183 16.94 -19.47 -7.70
C MET A 183 16.80 -19.12 -6.22
N GLY A 184 17.16 -20.05 -5.35
CA GLY A 184 17.34 -19.76 -3.94
C GLY A 184 18.63 -19.01 -3.66
N ASP A 185 18.65 -18.17 -2.63
CA ASP A 185 19.86 -17.49 -2.19
C ASP A 185 20.86 -18.48 -1.54
N ASN A 186 20.34 -19.53 -0.88
CA ASN A 186 21.12 -20.67 -0.42
C ASN A 186 21.29 -21.68 -1.55
N ARG A 187 22.30 -21.46 -2.39
CA ARG A 187 22.57 -22.20 -3.63
C ARG A 187 22.69 -23.70 -3.45
N GLU A 188 23.28 -24.13 -2.34
CA GLU A 188 23.57 -25.55 -2.03
C GLU A 188 22.31 -26.27 -1.52
N HIS A 189 21.40 -25.55 -0.87
CA HIS A 189 20.21 -26.10 -0.22
C HIS A 189 18.91 -25.59 -0.83
N SER A 190 18.88 -25.41 -2.17
CA SER A 190 17.70 -24.94 -2.87
C SER A 190 17.28 -25.87 -4.00
N LEU A 191 16.00 -26.25 -3.98
CA LEU A 191 15.29 -26.78 -5.14
C LEU A 191 14.71 -25.58 -5.90
N ASP A 192 15.21 -25.30 -7.10
CA ASP A 192 14.87 -24.11 -7.86
C ASP A 192 14.97 -24.34 -9.38
N GLY A 193 14.99 -23.27 -10.16
CA GLY A 193 15.00 -23.32 -11.62
C GLY A 193 16.14 -24.13 -12.24
N ARG A 194 17.22 -24.40 -11.53
CA ARG A 194 18.28 -25.31 -11.98
C ARG A 194 17.82 -26.76 -12.07
N ILE A 195 16.74 -27.12 -11.36
CA ILE A 195 16.21 -28.49 -11.26
C ILE A 195 14.88 -28.63 -11.99
N PHE A 196 13.91 -27.73 -11.72
CA PHE A 196 12.59 -27.82 -12.34
C PHE A 196 12.40 -26.89 -13.56
N GLY A 197 13.45 -26.14 -13.95
CA GLY A 197 13.38 -25.20 -15.08
C GLY A 197 12.74 -23.86 -14.74
N PRO A 198 12.48 -23.02 -15.75
CA PRO A 198 11.76 -21.77 -15.59
C PRO A 198 10.31 -22.00 -15.12
N ILE A 199 9.75 -21.01 -14.43
CA ILE A 199 8.36 -21.01 -13.98
C ILE A 199 7.53 -20.05 -14.82
N LYS A 200 6.23 -20.32 -14.98
CA LYS A 200 5.31 -19.41 -15.66
C LYS A 200 5.00 -18.19 -14.79
N LYS A 201 4.94 -16.98 -15.38
CA LYS A 201 4.45 -15.77 -14.70
C LYS A 201 3.04 -15.95 -14.12
N SER A 202 2.22 -16.79 -14.73
CA SER A 202 0.85 -17.11 -14.25
C SER A 202 0.83 -17.86 -12.92
N SER A 203 1.91 -18.59 -12.55
CA SER A 203 2.01 -19.26 -11.27
C SER A 203 2.39 -18.34 -10.12
N LEU A 204 2.70 -17.05 -10.38
CA LEU A 204 3.04 -16.11 -9.35
C LEU A 204 1.85 -15.83 -8.41
N VAL A 205 2.09 -16.03 -7.13
CA VAL A 205 1.21 -15.54 -6.05
C VAL A 205 1.45 -14.05 -5.82
N GLY A 206 2.73 -13.62 -5.81
CA GLY A 206 3.11 -12.22 -5.69
C GLY A 206 4.58 -12.01 -5.34
N ARG A 207 4.96 -10.74 -5.11
CA ARG A 207 6.31 -10.34 -4.73
C ARG A 207 6.41 -10.14 -3.22
N ALA A 208 7.41 -10.73 -2.58
CA ALA A 208 7.75 -10.45 -1.19
C ALA A 208 8.41 -9.07 -1.12
N ILE A 209 7.82 -8.17 -0.32
CA ILE A 209 8.24 -6.76 -0.28
C ILE A 209 8.93 -6.37 1.01
N ALA A 210 8.62 -7.08 2.10
CA ALA A 210 9.20 -6.80 3.41
C ALA A 210 9.17 -8.03 4.31
N ARG A 211 10.20 -8.17 5.15
CA ARG A 211 10.21 -9.06 6.30
C ARG A 211 9.64 -8.31 7.50
N ILE A 212 8.60 -8.89 8.14
CA ILE A 212 7.84 -8.27 9.23
C ILE A 212 8.04 -8.99 10.58
N TRP A 213 8.73 -10.10 10.59
CA TRP A 213 9.05 -10.86 11.80
C TRP A 213 10.32 -11.69 11.57
N PRO A 214 11.18 -11.83 12.58
CA PRO A 214 11.11 -11.21 13.92
C PRO A 214 11.38 -9.70 13.88
N LEU A 215 11.01 -8.97 14.96
CA LEU A 215 11.04 -7.50 14.96
C LEU A 215 12.45 -6.91 14.87
N ASP A 216 13.45 -7.63 15.36
CA ASP A 216 14.88 -7.27 15.29
C ASP A 216 15.47 -7.42 13.88
N ARG A 217 14.72 -8.06 12.96
CA ARG A 217 15.11 -8.28 11.57
C ARG A 217 14.15 -7.62 10.56
N LEU A 218 13.37 -6.63 10.99
CA LEU A 218 12.51 -5.88 10.08
C LEU A 218 13.31 -5.28 8.92
N GLY A 219 12.77 -5.37 7.69
CA GLY A 219 13.44 -4.79 6.52
C GLY A 219 12.68 -5.03 5.21
N THR A 220 13.03 -4.26 4.20
CA THR A 220 12.58 -4.47 2.81
C THR A 220 13.37 -5.59 2.15
N LEU A 221 12.80 -6.21 1.11
CA LEU A 221 13.39 -7.29 0.34
C LEU A 221 13.64 -6.86 -1.10
#